data_843dcfff428c72db7abe80789389e692
#
_entry.id   843dcfff428c72db7abe80789389e692
#
_cell.length_a   1.000
_cell.length_b   1.000
_cell.length_c   1.000
_cell.angle_alpha   90.00
_cell.angle_beta   90.00
_cell.angle_gamma   90.00
#
_symmetry.space_group_name_H-M   'P 1'
#
loop_
_entity.id
_entity.type
_entity.pdbx_description
1 polymer ?
#
loop_
_entity_poly.entity_id
_entity_poly.type
_entity_poly.pdbx_seq_one_letter_code
_entity_poly.pdbx_strand_id
1 'polypeptide(L)'
;MRTYLKVLCILAATAAIGLGFSYLHFKDTAATCDTLTLRGEINPYTFLEAKDCLVHSTAKKKTFVVAYSGGGSWESALALGILIHKHGWDVEVEQLCASSCANFIFPAGKVKYLHKNSLLLFHGGQHQQNLLAKAIEGEQAAMANGAPAEVKDPTQTRMEAHASIDDMGPQRLQVLEFLSIRNAATAADYVARLTTASDEFYEELGVNVLLPTYGQIGRYEPTYKSHKYGGFMYRLDSLRRLGIGNIELKDGEWRPERNPDYPDVYEVTYP
;
A
#
# COMPACT_ATOMS: atom_id res chain seq x y z
N MET A 1 -13.79 54.51 -18.12
CA MET A 1 -12.48 53.80 -18.12
C MET A 1 -11.84 53.65 -16.74
N ARG A 2 -11.90 54.62 -15.84
CA ARG A 2 -11.28 54.50 -14.47
C ARG A 2 -11.99 53.53 -13.52
N THR A 3 -13.28 53.27 -13.68
CA THR A 3 -14.07 52.40 -12.79
C THR A 3 -13.81 50.91 -13.09
N TYR A 4 -13.61 50.53 -14.35
CA TYR A 4 -13.30 49.14 -14.75
C TYR A 4 -11.89 48.69 -14.29
N LEU A 5 -10.93 49.61 -14.25
CA LEU A 5 -9.57 49.30 -13.80
C LEU A 5 -9.49 48.98 -12.30
N LYS A 6 -10.35 49.65 -11.48
CA LYS A 6 -10.41 49.38 -10.03
C LYS A 6 -11.05 48.01 -9.72
N VAL A 7 -12.06 47.57 -10.49
CA VAL A 7 -12.68 46.26 -10.31
C VAL A 7 -11.75 45.15 -10.72
N LEU A 8 -10.96 45.31 -11.79
CA LEU A 8 -9.94 44.30 -12.20
C LEU A 8 -8.83 44.14 -11.18
N CYS A 9 -8.37 45.24 -10.57
CA CYS A 9 -7.35 45.16 -9.51
C CYS A 9 -7.86 44.49 -8.24
N ILE A 10 -9.13 44.67 -7.89
CA ILE A 10 -9.73 44.02 -6.69
C ILE A 10 -9.90 42.51 -6.95
N LEU A 11 -10.33 42.10 -8.15
CA LEU A 11 -10.45 40.66 -8.49
C LEU A 11 -9.09 39.96 -8.57
N ALA A 12 -8.05 40.64 -9.07
CA ALA A 12 -6.71 40.08 -9.08
C ALA A 12 -6.09 39.96 -7.67
N ALA A 13 -6.38 40.92 -6.79
CA ALA A 13 -5.93 40.87 -5.40
C ALA A 13 -6.63 39.78 -4.59
N THR A 14 -7.92 39.53 -4.82
CA THR A 14 -8.68 38.46 -4.14
C THR A 14 -8.25 37.09 -4.62
N ALA A 15 -7.93 36.91 -5.92
CA ALA A 15 -7.40 35.64 -6.43
C ALA A 15 -6.00 35.34 -5.88
N ALA A 16 -5.11 36.36 -5.77
CA ALA A 16 -3.78 36.19 -5.21
C ALA A 16 -3.81 35.88 -3.69
N ILE A 17 -4.73 36.50 -2.95
CA ILE A 17 -4.92 36.23 -1.52
C ILE A 17 -5.50 34.79 -1.34
N GLY A 18 -6.46 34.38 -2.18
CA GLY A 18 -7.04 33.03 -2.12
C GLY A 18 -6.02 31.93 -2.42
N LEU A 19 -5.16 32.12 -3.41
CA LEU A 19 -4.09 31.15 -3.75
C LEU A 19 -2.98 31.14 -2.70
N GLY A 20 -2.62 32.29 -2.15
CA GLY A 20 -1.65 32.40 -1.06
C GLY A 20 -2.15 31.77 0.25
N PHE A 21 -3.43 31.98 0.57
CA PHE A 21 -4.04 31.40 1.78
C PHE A 21 -4.19 29.87 1.68
N SER A 22 -4.57 29.35 0.51
CA SER A 22 -4.64 27.90 0.29
C SER A 22 -3.26 27.24 0.35
N TYR A 23 -2.23 27.88 -0.21
CA TYR A 23 -0.86 27.36 -0.16
C TYR A 23 -0.27 27.40 1.25
N LEU A 24 -0.50 28.47 2.00
CA LEU A 24 -0.05 28.60 3.40
C LEU A 24 -0.79 27.60 4.31
N HIS A 25 -2.08 27.41 4.11
CA HIS A 25 -2.87 26.47 4.89
C HIS A 25 -2.44 25.02 4.67
N PHE A 26 -2.08 24.65 3.43
CA PHE A 26 -1.56 23.32 3.11
C PHE A 26 -0.17 23.06 3.73
N LYS A 27 0.68 24.08 3.82
CA LYS A 27 2.01 23.95 4.42
C LYS A 27 1.97 23.86 5.95
N ASP A 28 1.06 24.59 6.59
CA ASP A 28 0.85 24.52 8.04
C ASP A 28 0.18 23.22 8.47
N THR A 29 -0.70 22.63 7.63
CA THR A 29 -1.35 21.35 7.94
C THR A 29 -0.40 20.17 7.86
N ALA A 30 0.62 20.18 7.00
CA ALA A 30 1.59 19.08 6.91
C ALA A 30 2.47 18.99 8.17
N ALA A 31 2.89 20.12 8.73
CA ALA A 31 3.75 20.15 9.92
C ALA A 31 3.01 19.74 11.22
N THR A 32 1.71 19.93 11.29
CA THR A 32 0.86 19.60 12.45
C THR A 32 0.11 18.28 12.29
N CYS A 33 0.20 17.64 11.15
CA CYS A 33 -0.47 16.37 10.86
C CYS A 33 0.04 15.27 11.81
N ASP A 34 -0.84 14.72 12.63
CA ASP A 34 -0.54 13.63 13.57
C ASP A 34 -1.32 12.35 13.27
N THR A 35 -2.33 12.43 12.43
CA THR A 35 -3.19 11.31 12.07
C THR A 35 -3.52 11.34 10.59
N LEU A 36 -3.28 10.21 9.91
CA LEU A 36 -3.71 9.94 8.54
C LEU A 36 -4.67 8.76 8.56
N THR A 37 -5.79 8.86 7.84
CA THR A 37 -6.77 7.77 7.76
C THR A 37 -6.92 7.25 6.35
N LEU A 38 -6.62 5.96 6.17
CA LEU A 38 -6.84 5.21 4.94
C LEU A 38 -8.21 4.53 4.98
N ARG A 39 -9.05 4.83 3.98
CA ARG A 39 -10.30 4.12 3.73
C ARG A 39 -10.43 3.83 2.24
N GLY A 40 -10.45 2.56 1.87
CA GLY A 40 -10.55 2.13 0.48
C GLY A 40 -9.23 1.63 -0.09
N GLU A 41 -9.04 1.80 -1.38
CA GLU A 41 -7.93 1.27 -2.15
C GLU A 41 -6.65 2.09 -1.98
N ILE A 42 -5.52 1.39 -1.95
CA ILE A 42 -4.19 2.00 -2.01
C ILE A 42 -3.81 2.18 -3.48
N ASN A 43 -3.54 3.41 -3.88
CA ASN A 43 -3.18 3.77 -5.24
C ASN A 43 -2.17 4.95 -5.25
N PRO A 44 -1.68 5.40 -6.41
CA PRO A 44 -0.72 6.50 -6.48
C PRO A 44 -1.20 7.81 -5.86
N TYR A 45 -2.52 8.11 -5.91
CA TYR A 45 -3.07 9.30 -5.25
C TYR A 45 -2.98 9.20 -3.74
N THR A 46 -3.31 8.03 -3.17
CA THR A 46 -3.17 7.77 -1.72
C THR A 46 -1.74 8.04 -1.24
N PHE A 47 -0.73 7.60 -2.02
CA PHE A 47 0.67 7.87 -1.72
C PHE A 47 0.97 9.38 -1.72
N LEU A 48 0.56 10.10 -2.78
CA LEU A 48 0.87 11.52 -2.93
C LEU A 48 0.18 12.37 -1.86
N GLU A 49 -1.07 12.07 -1.52
CA GLU A 49 -1.82 12.74 -0.47
C GLU A 49 -1.20 12.55 0.92
N ALA A 50 -0.69 11.34 1.20
CA ALA A 50 -0.09 11.03 2.49
C ALA A 50 1.37 11.50 2.63
N LYS A 51 2.13 11.55 1.53
CA LYS A 51 3.57 11.76 1.51
C LYS A 51 4.03 12.98 2.30
N ASP A 52 3.43 14.14 2.06
CA ASP A 52 3.83 15.37 2.73
C ASP A 52 3.63 15.32 4.24
N CYS A 53 2.50 14.77 4.69
CA CYS A 53 2.23 14.56 6.09
C CYS A 53 3.21 13.53 6.70
N LEU A 54 3.41 12.39 6.04
CA LEU A 54 4.32 11.34 6.53
C LEU A 54 5.74 11.86 6.73
N VAL A 55 6.24 12.70 5.80
CA VAL A 55 7.63 13.19 5.80
C VAL A 55 7.84 14.38 6.73
N HIS A 56 6.90 15.34 6.74
CA HIS A 56 7.14 16.63 7.38
C HIS A 56 6.45 16.80 8.75
N SER A 57 5.66 15.83 9.19
CA SER A 57 5.01 15.89 10.49
C SER A 57 6.03 15.98 11.63
N THR A 58 5.88 17.01 12.47
CA THR A 58 6.66 17.22 13.70
C THR A 58 5.93 16.74 14.96
N ALA A 59 4.76 16.11 14.81
CA ALA A 59 3.99 15.61 15.93
C ALA A 59 4.77 14.53 16.71
N LYS A 60 4.67 14.56 18.05
CA LYS A 60 5.34 13.59 18.93
C LYS A 60 4.75 12.18 18.80
N LYS A 61 3.45 12.09 18.59
CA LYS A 61 2.73 10.86 18.30
C LYS A 61 2.11 10.98 16.91
N LYS A 62 2.36 10.01 16.06
CA LYS A 62 1.91 9.99 14.67
C LYS A 62 1.28 8.64 14.38
N THR A 63 0.04 8.62 13.88
CA THR A 63 -0.69 7.38 13.65
C THR A 63 -1.25 7.34 12.23
N PHE A 64 -0.92 6.28 11.51
CA PHE A 64 -1.55 5.93 10.24
C PHE A 64 -2.69 4.93 10.53
N VAL A 65 -3.91 5.40 10.44
CA VAL A 65 -5.12 4.63 10.74
C VAL A 65 -5.63 3.97 9.47
N VAL A 66 -5.71 2.64 9.46
CA VAL A 66 -6.38 1.86 8.44
C VAL A 66 -7.80 1.57 8.93
N ALA A 67 -8.74 2.43 8.54
CA ALA A 67 -10.13 2.23 8.90
C ALA A 67 -10.73 1.02 8.18
N TYR A 68 -10.49 0.90 6.87
CA TYR A 68 -10.83 -0.25 6.03
C TYR A 68 -10.06 -0.18 4.72
N SER A 69 -9.30 -1.22 4.37
CA SER A 69 -8.61 -1.29 3.08
C SER A 69 -8.50 -2.72 2.57
N GLY A 70 -8.95 -2.93 1.33
CA GLY A 70 -8.73 -4.17 0.57
C GLY A 70 -7.32 -4.30 0.00
N GLY A 71 -6.46 -3.30 0.20
CA GLY A 71 -5.15 -3.22 -0.43
C GLY A 71 -5.19 -2.37 -1.70
N GLY A 72 -4.45 -2.77 -2.74
CA GLY A 72 -4.38 -2.08 -4.03
C GLY A 72 -2.98 -2.17 -4.64
N SER A 73 -2.52 -1.07 -5.25
CA SER A 73 -1.22 -1.00 -5.93
C SER A 73 -0.07 -1.42 -5.00
N TRP A 74 0.70 -2.41 -5.46
CA TRP A 74 1.86 -2.94 -4.73
C TRP A 74 2.91 -1.84 -4.52
N GLU A 75 3.29 -1.13 -5.59
CA GLU A 75 4.29 -0.06 -5.53
C GLU A 75 3.87 1.09 -4.60
N SER A 76 2.59 1.49 -4.63
CA SER A 76 2.09 2.56 -3.77
C SER A 76 2.08 2.17 -2.30
N ALA A 77 1.70 0.91 -2.00
CA ALA A 77 1.70 0.39 -0.65
C ALA A 77 3.12 0.22 -0.09
N LEU A 78 4.07 -0.28 -0.91
CA LEU A 78 5.48 -0.37 -0.53
C LEU A 78 6.05 1.03 -0.24
N ALA A 79 5.81 2.00 -1.13
CA ALA A 79 6.29 3.37 -0.95
C ALA A 79 5.73 4.02 0.33
N LEU A 80 4.44 3.82 0.62
CA LEU A 80 3.82 4.26 1.88
C LEU A 80 4.43 3.56 3.09
N GLY A 81 4.62 2.24 3.01
CA GLY A 81 5.24 1.46 4.09
C GLY A 81 6.64 1.96 4.42
N ILE A 82 7.47 2.22 3.40
CA ILE A 82 8.81 2.81 3.57
C ILE A 82 8.73 4.15 4.31
N LEU A 83 7.81 5.04 3.93
CA LEU A 83 7.66 6.35 4.59
C LEU A 83 7.15 6.21 6.04
N ILE A 84 6.17 5.35 6.28
CA ILE A 84 5.64 5.05 7.62
C ILE A 84 6.77 4.58 8.54
N HIS A 85 7.55 3.60 8.08
CA HIS A 85 8.68 3.05 8.84
C HIS A 85 9.77 4.10 9.09
N LYS A 86 10.26 4.73 8.02
CA LYS A 86 11.36 5.71 8.07
C LYS A 86 11.07 6.90 8.98
N HIS A 87 9.81 7.35 9.03
CA HIS A 87 9.40 8.50 9.84
C HIS A 87 8.76 8.12 11.17
N GLY A 88 8.78 6.83 11.54
CA GLY A 88 8.41 6.31 12.85
C GLY A 88 6.93 6.50 13.20
N TRP A 89 6.04 6.32 12.21
CA TRP A 89 4.60 6.34 12.41
C TRP A 89 4.12 5.04 13.04
N ASP A 90 3.14 5.14 13.93
CA ASP A 90 2.37 3.98 14.38
C ASP A 90 1.34 3.61 13.30
N VAL A 91 0.92 2.34 13.25
CA VAL A 91 -0.16 1.88 12.38
C VAL A 91 -1.29 1.31 13.22
N GLU A 92 -2.51 1.73 12.96
CA GLU A 92 -3.71 1.28 13.65
C GLU A 92 -4.70 0.67 12.66
N VAL A 93 -5.15 -0.57 12.89
CA VAL A 93 -6.12 -1.26 12.04
C VAL A 93 -7.46 -1.37 12.77
N GLU A 94 -8.48 -0.66 12.27
CA GLU A 94 -9.81 -0.64 12.87
C GLU A 94 -10.68 -1.83 12.41
N GLN A 95 -10.75 -2.08 11.10
CA GLN A 95 -11.63 -3.11 10.53
C GLN A 95 -10.88 -4.12 9.67
N LEU A 96 -10.44 -3.72 8.48
CA LEU A 96 -9.77 -4.59 7.51
C LEU A 96 -8.49 -3.93 7.00
N CYS A 97 -7.42 -4.70 6.98
CA CYS A 97 -6.19 -4.40 6.23
C CYS A 97 -5.84 -5.66 5.43
N ALA A 98 -6.11 -5.65 4.12
CA ALA A 98 -5.93 -6.80 3.26
C ALA A 98 -4.89 -6.56 2.17
N SER A 99 -4.33 -7.66 1.61
CA SER A 99 -3.43 -7.61 0.45
C SER A 99 -2.21 -6.72 0.69
N SER A 100 -1.92 -5.78 -0.21
CA SER A 100 -0.78 -4.85 -0.10
C SER A 100 -0.81 -3.99 1.18
N CYS A 101 -2.00 -3.73 1.77
CA CYS A 101 -2.11 -3.13 3.10
C CYS A 101 -1.50 -4.03 4.18
N ALA A 102 -1.90 -5.31 4.23
CA ALA A 102 -1.37 -6.27 5.19
C ALA A 102 0.12 -6.57 4.95
N ASN A 103 0.54 -6.54 3.67
CA ASN A 103 1.91 -6.82 3.29
C ASN A 103 2.88 -5.68 3.67
N PHE A 104 2.50 -4.41 3.46
CA PHE A 104 3.46 -3.31 3.53
C PHE A 104 3.10 -2.23 4.56
N ILE A 105 1.81 -1.90 4.75
CA ILE A 105 1.41 -0.84 5.67
C ILE A 105 1.47 -1.35 7.12
N PHE A 106 0.82 -2.48 7.41
CA PHE A 106 0.77 -3.00 8.78
C PHE A 106 2.16 -3.31 9.36
N PRO A 107 3.06 -4.02 8.66
CA PRO A 107 4.41 -4.31 9.18
C PRO A 107 5.24 -3.05 9.45
N ALA A 108 5.02 -1.98 8.68
CA ALA A 108 5.80 -0.74 8.74
C ALA A 108 5.64 0.06 10.03
N GLY A 109 4.53 -0.11 10.76
CA GLY A 109 4.25 0.64 11.97
C GLY A 109 5.30 0.48 13.05
N LYS A 110 5.70 1.57 13.72
CA LYS A 110 6.56 1.53 14.90
C LYS A 110 5.88 0.75 16.03
N VAL A 111 4.65 1.10 16.37
CA VAL A 111 3.70 0.32 17.14
C VAL A 111 2.53 -0.04 16.24
N LYS A 112 2.02 -1.26 16.36
CA LYS A 112 0.94 -1.76 15.52
C LYS A 112 -0.28 -2.05 16.39
N TYR A 113 -1.32 -1.23 16.22
CA TYR A 113 -2.55 -1.39 16.99
C TYR A 113 -3.57 -2.21 16.21
N LEU A 114 -4.15 -3.21 16.87
CA LEU A 114 -5.27 -3.99 16.34
C LEU A 114 -6.50 -3.75 17.21
N HIS A 115 -7.60 -3.33 16.57
CA HIS A 115 -8.91 -3.32 17.22
C HIS A 115 -9.46 -4.73 17.35
N LYS A 116 -10.37 -4.93 18.29
CA LYS A 116 -10.88 -6.23 18.69
C LYS A 116 -11.30 -7.12 17.52
N ASN A 117 -12.05 -6.59 16.57
CA ASN A 117 -12.59 -7.33 15.45
C ASN A 117 -11.88 -6.99 14.12
N SER A 118 -10.69 -6.39 14.19
CA SER A 118 -9.92 -6.12 12.98
C SER A 118 -9.41 -7.41 12.34
N LEU A 119 -9.23 -7.39 11.02
CA LEU A 119 -8.74 -8.51 10.24
C LEU A 119 -7.51 -8.11 9.41
N LEU A 120 -6.46 -8.92 9.50
CA LEU A 120 -5.32 -8.87 8.60
C LEU A 120 -5.45 -10.02 7.61
N LEU A 121 -5.61 -9.71 6.32
CA LEU A 121 -5.83 -10.70 5.27
C LEU A 121 -4.69 -10.68 4.27
N PHE A 122 -4.05 -11.84 4.08
CA PHE A 122 -2.97 -12.05 3.12
C PHE A 122 -3.47 -12.96 1.98
N HIS A 123 -3.04 -12.69 0.74
CA HIS A 123 -3.40 -13.55 -0.40
C HIS A 123 -2.34 -13.62 -1.49
N GLY A 124 -1.13 -13.16 -1.20
CA GLY A 124 0.01 -13.18 -2.12
C GLY A 124 0.91 -11.97 -1.94
N GLY A 125 2.01 -11.97 -2.67
CA GLY A 125 3.03 -10.92 -2.64
C GLY A 125 4.20 -11.26 -3.56
N GLN A 126 5.35 -10.65 -3.32
CA GLN A 126 6.55 -10.71 -4.17
C GLN A 126 7.05 -12.13 -4.47
N HIS A 127 6.83 -13.09 -3.59
CA HIS A 127 7.23 -14.50 -3.78
C HIS A 127 6.06 -15.42 -4.15
N GLN A 128 4.98 -14.86 -4.68
CA GLN A 128 3.87 -15.65 -5.18
C GLN A 128 4.31 -16.53 -6.34
N GLN A 129 3.92 -17.82 -6.29
CA GLN A 129 4.23 -18.76 -7.36
C GLN A 129 3.74 -18.25 -8.73
N ASN A 130 4.60 -18.37 -9.74
CA ASN A 130 4.34 -17.94 -11.12
C ASN A 130 4.19 -16.43 -11.38
N LEU A 131 4.49 -15.56 -10.42
CA LEU A 131 4.41 -14.12 -10.62
C LEU A 131 5.27 -13.66 -11.80
N LEU A 132 6.56 -14.04 -11.78
CA LEU A 132 7.51 -13.72 -12.84
C LEU A 132 7.16 -14.43 -14.17
N ALA A 133 6.72 -15.70 -14.11
CA ALA A 133 6.30 -16.43 -15.29
C ALA A 133 5.12 -15.76 -16.00
N LYS A 134 4.10 -15.34 -15.24
CA LYS A 134 2.95 -14.60 -15.79
C LYS A 134 3.34 -13.24 -16.39
N ALA A 135 4.31 -12.54 -15.80
CA ALA A 135 4.81 -11.30 -16.35
C ALA A 135 5.49 -11.54 -17.71
N ILE A 136 6.33 -12.57 -17.82
CA ILE A 136 7.01 -12.96 -19.07
C ILE A 136 6.00 -13.42 -20.13
N GLU A 137 5.04 -14.27 -19.78
CA GLU A 137 3.99 -14.74 -20.68
C GLU A 137 3.14 -13.58 -21.22
N GLY A 138 2.77 -12.62 -20.36
CA GLY A 138 2.04 -11.42 -20.76
C GLY A 138 2.82 -10.56 -21.75
N GLU A 139 4.10 -10.38 -21.52
CA GLU A 139 5.02 -9.64 -22.41
C GLU A 139 5.17 -10.32 -23.78
N GLN A 140 5.36 -11.63 -23.79
CA GLN A 140 5.45 -12.42 -25.03
C GLN A 140 4.15 -12.37 -25.84
N ALA A 141 2.99 -12.45 -25.18
CA ALA A 141 1.69 -12.34 -25.82
C ALA A 141 1.46 -10.93 -26.42
N ALA A 142 1.90 -9.88 -25.72
CA ALA A 142 1.82 -8.51 -26.22
C ALA A 142 2.69 -8.31 -27.47
N MET A 143 3.93 -8.82 -27.49
CA MET A 143 4.82 -8.78 -28.64
C MET A 143 4.25 -9.55 -29.84
N ALA A 144 3.66 -10.73 -29.60
CA ALA A 144 3.06 -11.54 -30.67
C ALA A 144 1.86 -10.85 -31.33
N ASN A 145 1.15 -10.00 -30.60
CA ASN A 145 -0.01 -9.25 -31.09
C ASN A 145 0.35 -7.87 -31.67
N GLY A 146 1.65 -7.54 -31.80
CA GLY A 146 2.12 -6.26 -32.32
C GLY A 146 1.79 -5.04 -31.44
N ALA A 147 1.39 -5.28 -30.19
CA ALA A 147 1.21 -4.23 -29.19
C ALA A 147 2.57 -3.88 -28.55
N PRO A 148 2.84 -2.62 -28.19
CA PRO A 148 3.96 -2.30 -27.34
C PRO A 148 3.84 -3.11 -26.04
N ALA A 149 4.98 -3.59 -25.51
CA ALA A 149 5.02 -4.40 -24.30
C ALA A 149 4.34 -3.64 -23.14
N GLU A 150 3.14 -4.06 -22.79
CA GLU A 150 2.34 -3.45 -21.72
C GLU A 150 2.70 -4.12 -20.42
N VAL A 151 3.26 -3.36 -19.49
CA VAL A 151 3.55 -3.83 -18.12
C VAL A 151 2.23 -3.94 -17.37
N LYS A 152 1.60 -5.10 -17.43
CA LYS A 152 0.43 -5.43 -16.59
C LYS A 152 0.94 -5.82 -15.21
N ASP A 153 0.50 -5.12 -14.18
CA ASP A 153 0.69 -5.55 -12.79
C ASP A 153 0.03 -6.93 -12.61
N PRO A 154 0.82 -8.01 -12.41
CA PRO A 154 0.26 -9.36 -12.32
C PRO A 154 -0.59 -9.56 -11.05
N THR A 155 -0.62 -8.60 -10.11
CA THR A 155 -1.47 -8.64 -8.93
C THR A 155 -2.88 -8.10 -9.21
N GLN A 156 -3.09 -7.41 -10.33
CA GLN A 156 -4.38 -6.82 -10.72
C GLN A 156 -5.30 -7.76 -11.52
N THR A 157 -5.15 -9.07 -11.43
CA THR A 157 -5.98 -10.03 -12.18
C THR A 157 -7.49 -9.97 -11.87
N ARG A 158 -7.99 -8.96 -11.17
CA ARG A 158 -9.43 -8.80 -10.92
C ARG A 158 -9.99 -7.38 -11.09
N MET A 159 -9.20 -6.38 -11.44
CA MET A 159 -9.69 -5.04 -11.79
C MET A 159 -8.92 -4.50 -12.98
N GLU A 160 -9.61 -4.50 -14.11
CA GLU A 160 -9.38 -3.79 -15.36
C GLU A 160 -7.91 -3.47 -15.71
N ALA A 161 -7.32 -4.36 -16.51
CA ALA A 161 -6.17 -4.06 -17.33
C ALA A 161 -6.49 -2.83 -18.17
N HIS A 162 -5.61 -1.86 -18.21
CA HIS A 162 -5.24 -1.05 -19.39
C HIS A 162 -4.48 0.19 -18.91
N ALA A 163 -3.17 0.06 -18.86
CA ALA A 163 -2.31 1.21 -19.13
C ALA A 163 -0.93 0.69 -19.48
N SER A 164 -0.44 1.04 -20.66
CA SER A 164 0.99 0.93 -20.97
C SER A 164 1.80 1.76 -19.97
N ILE A 165 3.12 1.53 -19.86
CA ILE A 165 3.98 2.38 -19.01
C ILE A 165 3.77 3.86 -19.37
N ASP A 166 3.48 4.18 -20.63
CA ASP A 166 3.21 5.52 -21.12
C ASP A 166 1.83 6.06 -20.71
N ASP A 167 0.85 5.18 -20.39
CA ASP A 167 -0.48 5.54 -19.88
C ASP A 167 -0.55 5.59 -18.34
N MET A 168 0.56 5.30 -17.65
CA MET A 168 0.65 5.52 -16.21
C MET A 168 0.55 7.02 -15.94
N GLY A 169 -0.56 7.45 -15.34
CA GLY A 169 -0.74 8.84 -14.97
C GLY A 169 0.47 9.39 -14.20
N PRO A 170 0.71 10.70 -14.26
CA PRO A 170 1.90 11.32 -13.65
C PRO A 170 2.08 10.98 -12.17
N GLN A 171 1.04 10.59 -11.49
CA GLN A 171 1.05 10.17 -10.08
C GLN A 171 1.78 8.83 -9.88
N ARG A 172 1.52 7.85 -10.74
CA ARG A 172 2.21 6.55 -10.68
C ARG A 172 3.70 6.70 -10.99
N LEU A 173 4.05 7.54 -11.94
CA LEU A 173 5.45 7.82 -12.25
C LEU A 173 6.21 8.38 -11.04
N GLN A 174 5.60 9.20 -10.20
CA GLN A 174 6.22 9.70 -8.97
C GLN A 174 6.45 8.60 -7.93
N VAL A 175 5.54 7.61 -7.83
CA VAL A 175 5.74 6.44 -6.97
C VAL A 175 6.91 5.60 -7.47
N LEU A 176 6.97 5.31 -8.78
CA LEU A 176 8.05 4.53 -9.40
C LEU A 176 9.42 5.22 -9.30
N GLU A 177 9.42 6.54 -9.38
CA GLU A 177 10.63 7.35 -9.16
C GLU A 177 11.09 7.28 -7.70
N PHE A 178 10.18 7.38 -6.75
CA PHE A 178 10.48 7.22 -5.34
C PHE A 178 11.11 5.85 -5.03
N LEU A 179 10.61 4.78 -5.65
CA LEU A 179 11.13 3.42 -5.52
C LEU A 179 12.36 3.15 -6.40
N SER A 180 12.81 4.11 -7.22
CA SER A 180 13.93 3.96 -8.19
C SER A 180 13.70 2.86 -9.25
N ILE A 181 12.45 2.53 -9.57
CA ILE A 181 12.07 1.49 -10.56
C ILE A 181 11.44 2.04 -11.84
N ARG A 182 11.39 3.37 -11.99
CA ARG A 182 10.78 4.05 -13.15
C ARG A 182 11.33 3.59 -14.51
N ASN A 183 12.60 3.19 -14.57
CA ASN A 183 13.30 2.83 -15.81
C ASN A 183 13.32 1.31 -16.05
N ALA A 184 12.33 0.56 -15.54
CA ALA A 184 12.20 -0.86 -15.86
C ALA A 184 11.95 -1.01 -17.37
N ALA A 185 12.78 -1.82 -18.03
CA ALA A 185 12.74 -1.97 -19.49
C ALA A 185 11.65 -2.94 -19.97
N THR A 186 11.23 -3.86 -19.10
CA THR A 186 10.28 -4.94 -19.39
C THR A 186 9.40 -5.23 -18.19
N ALA A 187 8.28 -5.95 -18.40
CA ALA A 187 7.43 -6.40 -17.29
C ALA A 187 8.21 -7.30 -16.32
N ALA A 188 9.08 -8.14 -16.82
CA ALA A 188 9.93 -9.00 -15.99
C ALA A 188 10.93 -8.18 -15.17
N ASP A 189 11.58 -7.16 -15.74
CA ASP A 189 12.49 -6.25 -15.05
C ASP A 189 11.73 -5.44 -13.97
N TYR A 190 10.53 -4.96 -14.29
CA TYR A 190 9.67 -4.27 -13.33
C TYR A 190 9.34 -5.16 -12.12
N VAL A 191 8.84 -6.38 -12.34
CA VAL A 191 8.52 -7.32 -11.26
C VAL A 191 9.76 -7.68 -10.45
N ALA A 192 10.91 -7.93 -11.11
CA ALA A 192 12.15 -8.24 -10.42
C ALA A 192 12.61 -7.10 -9.50
N ARG A 193 12.60 -5.84 -9.98
CA ARG A 193 12.99 -4.68 -9.18
C ARG A 193 12.03 -4.43 -8.02
N LEU A 194 10.72 -4.56 -8.25
CA LEU A 194 9.73 -4.39 -7.21
C LEU A 194 9.81 -5.50 -6.15
N THR A 195 10.12 -6.74 -6.56
CA THR A 195 10.42 -7.86 -5.65
C THR A 195 11.64 -7.54 -4.80
N THR A 196 12.74 -7.12 -5.42
CA THR A 196 13.98 -6.74 -4.70
C THR A 196 13.70 -5.62 -3.68
N ALA A 197 13.02 -4.54 -4.09
CA ALA A 197 12.69 -3.44 -3.18
C ALA A 197 11.79 -3.89 -2.01
N SER A 198 10.91 -4.86 -2.24
CA SER A 198 10.06 -5.43 -1.20
C SER A 198 10.85 -6.31 -0.22
N ASP A 199 11.81 -7.08 -0.72
CA ASP A 199 12.67 -7.93 0.11
C ASP A 199 13.61 -7.08 0.97
N GLU A 200 14.22 -6.04 0.40
CA GLU A 200 15.03 -5.06 1.14
C GLU A 200 14.23 -4.38 2.24
N PHE A 201 12.99 -4.00 1.95
CA PHE A 201 12.10 -3.43 2.96
C PHE A 201 11.77 -4.41 4.08
N TYR A 202 11.51 -5.68 3.77
CA TYR A 202 11.27 -6.71 4.78
C TYR A 202 12.53 -7.03 5.62
N GLU A 203 13.70 -7.02 5.00
CA GLU A 203 14.98 -7.15 5.69
C GLU A 203 15.19 -6.00 6.69
N GLU A 204 14.93 -4.75 6.28
CA GLU A 204 14.99 -3.57 7.15
C GLU A 204 14.05 -3.68 8.35
N LEU A 205 12.84 -4.23 8.14
CA LEU A 205 11.86 -4.46 9.20
C LEU A 205 12.18 -5.68 10.10
N GLY A 206 13.09 -6.57 9.70
CA GLY A 206 13.29 -7.87 10.33
C GLY A 206 12.11 -8.82 10.15
N VAL A 207 11.34 -8.66 9.07
CA VAL A 207 10.15 -9.47 8.75
C VAL A 207 10.51 -10.54 7.73
N ASN A 208 9.98 -11.75 7.93
CA ASN A 208 10.18 -12.86 6.99
C ASN A 208 9.50 -12.58 5.65
N VAL A 209 10.26 -12.68 4.55
CA VAL A 209 9.78 -12.44 3.18
C VAL A 209 8.62 -13.34 2.76
N LEU A 210 8.40 -14.46 3.45
CA LEU A 210 7.29 -15.37 3.20
C LEU A 210 5.97 -14.91 3.84
N LEU A 211 5.96 -13.83 4.62
CA LEU A 211 4.73 -13.32 5.26
C LEU A 211 3.53 -13.26 4.30
N PRO A 212 3.64 -12.73 3.08
CA PRO A 212 2.51 -12.61 2.17
C PRO A 212 2.09 -13.94 1.50
N THR A 213 2.95 -14.97 1.52
CA THR A 213 2.80 -16.15 0.64
C THR A 213 2.85 -17.48 1.37
N TYR A 214 3.25 -17.52 2.64
CA TYR A 214 3.39 -18.79 3.37
C TYR A 214 2.11 -19.63 3.40
N GLY A 215 0.95 -18.99 3.44
CA GLY A 215 -0.35 -19.68 3.36
C GLY A 215 -0.67 -20.31 2.00
N GLN A 216 0.15 -20.07 0.98
CA GLN A 216 -0.03 -20.62 -0.38
C GLN A 216 0.83 -21.85 -0.66
N ILE A 217 1.74 -22.19 0.24
CA ILE A 217 2.75 -23.25 0.02
C ILE A 217 2.65 -24.39 1.04
N GLY A 218 3.31 -25.49 0.73
CA GLY A 218 3.39 -26.65 1.61
C GLY A 218 2.02 -27.22 1.96
N ARG A 219 1.76 -27.43 3.25
CA ARG A 219 0.48 -28.00 3.72
C ARG A 219 -0.75 -27.15 3.42
N TYR A 220 -0.58 -25.87 3.11
CA TYR A 220 -1.67 -24.94 2.78
C TYR A 220 -2.00 -24.86 1.29
N GLU A 221 -1.10 -25.37 0.43
CA GLU A 221 -1.24 -25.31 -1.02
C GLU A 221 -2.58 -25.90 -1.53
N PRO A 222 -3.08 -27.06 -1.03
CA PRO A 222 -4.40 -27.57 -1.44
C PRO A 222 -5.54 -26.64 -1.10
N THR A 223 -5.50 -26.00 0.10
CA THR A 223 -6.51 -25.03 0.53
C THR A 223 -6.48 -23.78 -0.36
N TYR A 224 -5.30 -23.25 -0.65
CA TYR A 224 -5.11 -22.14 -1.57
C TYR A 224 -5.62 -22.45 -2.98
N LYS A 225 -5.23 -23.62 -3.54
CA LYS A 225 -5.65 -24.05 -4.89
C LYS A 225 -7.14 -24.39 -4.99
N SER A 226 -7.84 -24.58 -3.89
CA SER A 226 -9.28 -24.81 -3.90
C SER A 226 -10.09 -23.58 -4.33
N HIS A 227 -9.49 -22.39 -4.28
CA HIS A 227 -10.13 -21.08 -4.53
C HIS A 227 -11.40 -20.83 -3.70
N LYS A 228 -11.55 -21.54 -2.58
CA LYS A 228 -12.70 -21.42 -1.69
C LYS A 228 -12.65 -20.14 -0.86
N TYR A 229 -11.44 -19.65 -0.60
CA TYR A 229 -11.16 -18.51 0.27
C TYR A 229 -10.53 -17.38 -0.52
N GLY A 230 -10.82 -16.13 -0.13
CA GLY A 230 -10.18 -14.93 -0.69
C GLY A 230 -8.74 -14.73 -0.22
N GLY A 231 -8.36 -15.37 0.89
CA GLY A 231 -7.01 -15.26 1.44
C GLY A 231 -6.83 -16.03 2.74
N PHE A 232 -5.79 -15.68 3.48
CA PHE A 232 -5.46 -16.30 4.77
C PHE A 232 -5.06 -15.26 5.81
N MET A 233 -5.07 -15.65 7.06
CA MET A 233 -4.59 -14.85 8.17
C MET A 233 -3.69 -15.64 9.10
N TYR A 234 -2.96 -14.94 9.94
CA TYR A 234 -2.16 -15.49 11.02
C TYR A 234 -2.70 -15.07 12.37
N ARG A 235 -2.55 -15.93 13.37
CA ARG A 235 -2.70 -15.54 14.78
C ARG A 235 -1.46 -14.76 15.26
N LEU A 236 -1.58 -14.07 16.39
CA LEU A 236 -0.54 -13.19 16.93
C LEU A 236 0.81 -13.85 17.12
N ASP A 237 0.81 -15.12 17.56
CA ASP A 237 2.04 -15.90 17.75
C ASP A 237 2.78 -16.16 16.44
N SER A 238 2.05 -16.49 15.37
CA SER A 238 2.61 -16.68 14.04
C SER A 238 3.11 -15.36 13.43
N LEU A 239 2.38 -14.25 13.63
CA LEU A 239 2.84 -12.92 13.21
C LEU A 239 4.18 -12.57 13.89
N ARG A 240 4.28 -12.82 15.20
CA ARG A 240 5.54 -12.56 15.96
C ARG A 240 6.70 -13.41 15.47
N ARG A 241 6.47 -14.71 15.17
CA ARG A 241 7.51 -15.58 14.60
C ARG A 241 7.93 -15.19 13.19
N LEU A 242 7.02 -14.55 12.44
CA LEU A 242 7.33 -13.95 11.13
C LEU A 242 8.04 -12.60 11.24
N GLY A 243 8.36 -12.11 12.44
CA GLY A 243 9.07 -10.86 12.68
C GLY A 243 8.18 -9.64 12.92
N ILE A 244 6.85 -9.81 12.97
CA ILE A 244 5.95 -8.70 13.26
C ILE A 244 5.90 -8.45 14.79
N GLY A 245 6.76 -7.56 15.24
CA GLY A 245 6.82 -7.12 16.65
C GLY A 245 5.92 -5.92 16.97
N ASN A 246 5.94 -5.50 18.24
CA ASN A 246 5.28 -4.30 18.76
C ASN A 246 3.78 -4.23 18.43
N ILE A 247 3.06 -5.36 18.57
CA ILE A 247 1.61 -5.41 18.39
C ILE A 247 0.93 -5.13 19.72
N GLU A 248 0.07 -4.12 19.76
CA GLU A 248 -0.77 -3.76 20.89
C GLU A 248 -2.25 -3.94 20.54
N LEU A 249 -3.04 -4.43 21.50
CA LEU A 249 -4.46 -4.68 21.33
C LEU A 249 -5.26 -3.53 21.96
N LYS A 250 -5.96 -2.75 21.15
CA LYS A 250 -6.73 -1.58 21.61
C LYS A 250 -7.79 -1.92 22.65
N ASP A 251 -8.41 -3.09 22.51
CA ASP A 251 -9.52 -3.53 23.36
C ASP A 251 -9.12 -4.69 24.30
N GLY A 252 -7.82 -4.92 24.51
CA GLY A 252 -7.27 -5.98 25.34
C GLY A 252 -7.31 -7.38 24.72
N GLU A 253 -8.08 -7.59 23.66
CA GLU A 253 -8.19 -8.87 22.92
C GLU A 253 -8.34 -8.62 21.42
N TRP A 254 -7.95 -9.62 20.60
CA TRP A 254 -8.13 -9.61 19.16
C TRP A 254 -8.94 -10.83 18.74
N ARG A 255 -10.09 -10.58 18.10
CA ARG A 255 -11.07 -11.57 17.68
C ARG A 255 -11.43 -11.40 16.21
N PRO A 256 -10.49 -11.67 15.28
CA PRO A 256 -10.71 -11.51 13.85
C PRO A 256 -11.86 -12.37 13.32
N GLU A 257 -12.18 -13.48 13.98
CA GLU A 257 -13.33 -14.35 13.65
C GLU A 257 -14.69 -13.64 13.76
N ARG A 258 -14.75 -12.46 14.35
CA ARG A 258 -15.94 -11.60 14.42
C ARG A 258 -16.00 -10.53 13.34
N ASN A 259 -14.95 -10.45 12.52
CA ASN A 259 -14.95 -9.56 11.37
C ASN A 259 -15.90 -10.09 10.29
N PRO A 260 -16.73 -9.24 9.62
CA PRO A 260 -17.63 -9.68 8.55
C PRO A 260 -16.91 -10.37 7.38
N ASP A 261 -15.66 -10.00 7.10
CA ASP A 261 -14.86 -10.56 6.00
C ASP A 261 -14.14 -11.87 6.39
N TYR A 262 -14.24 -12.32 7.66
CA TYR A 262 -13.54 -13.51 8.15
C TYR A 262 -13.98 -14.83 7.48
N PRO A 263 -15.24 -15.06 7.09
CA PRO A 263 -15.65 -16.29 6.42
C PRO A 263 -14.88 -16.58 5.12
N ASP A 264 -14.31 -15.56 4.50
CA ASP A 264 -13.54 -15.66 3.26
C ASP A 264 -12.05 -15.95 3.50
N VAL A 265 -11.62 -16.22 4.75
CA VAL A 265 -10.22 -16.50 5.08
C VAL A 265 -10.03 -17.85 5.77
N TYR A 266 -8.85 -18.44 5.58
CA TYR A 266 -8.39 -19.57 6.38
C TYR A 266 -7.22 -19.19 7.27
N GLU A 267 -7.10 -19.88 8.38
CA GLU A 267 -6.06 -19.61 9.37
C GLU A 267 -4.76 -20.37 9.04
N VAL A 268 -3.65 -19.68 9.13
CA VAL A 268 -2.30 -20.21 8.87
C VAL A 268 -1.46 -20.13 10.13
N THR A 269 -0.82 -21.23 10.49
CA THR A 269 0.16 -21.30 11.58
C THR A 269 1.57 -21.35 10.99
N TYR A 270 2.39 -20.38 11.37
CA TYR A 270 3.82 -20.37 11.09
C TYR A 270 4.56 -21.04 12.26
N PRO A 271 5.49 -22.00 12.02
CA PRO A 271 6.16 -22.79 13.05
C PRO A 271 7.10 -21.98 13.94
#